data_c1a4c29e4b58e3571781a5c1f8bb25a8
#
_entry.id   c1a4c29e4b58e3571781a5c1f8bb25a8
#
_cell.length_a   1.000
_cell.length_b   1.000
_cell.length_c   1.000
_cell.angle_alpha   90.00
_cell.angle_beta   90.00
_cell.angle_gamma   90.00
#
_symmetry.space_group_name_H-M   'P 1'
#
loop_
_entity.id
_entity.type
_entity.pdbx_description
1 polymer ?
#
loop_
_entity_poly.entity_id
_entity_poly.type
_entity_poly.pdbx_seq_one_letter_code
_entity_poly.pdbx_strand_id
1 'polypeptide(L)'
;AYYPFEKQGAGWDFSRYDIAFFQHLEKRVAQLGALGIEADIILFHPYDRWGYAKMQHEEDYAYLRYVVARLAAYRHVWWSLANEYDFMLKDKPMEVWDHFFEIVQENDPYDHLRSIHNGNVTMNYDHTKPGVTHVCVQNWDVKRMREWRAAYGKPVIDDECEYEGNILRNWGNITARELVHRYWICIVYGGYAGHGETYEHPEDILWWSKGGVLVGESWPRLKFLRGIVEEGPAEGIEPFAGSFPWGRTAGGGRGNYRLI
;
A
#
# COMPACT_ATOMS: atom_id res chain seq x y z
N ALA A 1 -6.89 5.91 -22.87
CA ALA A 1 -6.65 5.48 -21.49
C ALA A 1 -6.71 3.97 -21.47
N TYR A 2 -5.78 3.34 -20.77
CA TYR A 2 -5.83 1.89 -20.55
C TYR A 2 -6.86 1.61 -19.46
N TYR A 3 -7.72 0.61 -19.70
CA TYR A 3 -8.74 0.17 -18.75
C TYR A 3 -8.86 -1.36 -18.80
N PRO A 4 -9.14 -2.06 -17.70
CA PRO A 4 -9.07 -3.52 -17.66
C PRO A 4 -10.16 -4.24 -18.47
N PHE A 5 -11.22 -3.56 -18.89
CA PHE A 5 -12.34 -4.14 -19.60
C PHE A 5 -12.53 -3.55 -20.98
N GLU A 6 -13.15 -4.29 -21.90
CA GLU A 6 -13.46 -3.84 -23.24
C GLU A 6 -14.59 -2.78 -23.23
N LYS A 7 -14.48 -1.81 -24.13
CA LYS A 7 -15.49 -0.76 -24.26
C LYS A 7 -16.75 -1.30 -24.93
N GLN A 8 -17.92 -1.00 -24.35
CA GLN A 8 -19.22 -1.35 -24.89
C GLN A 8 -20.12 -0.11 -24.96
N GLY A 9 -20.32 0.43 -26.16
CA GLY A 9 -21.09 1.68 -26.35
C GLY A 9 -20.48 2.84 -25.58
N ALA A 10 -21.25 3.46 -24.69
CA ALA A 10 -20.80 4.51 -23.79
C ALA A 10 -20.20 4.00 -22.48
N GLY A 11 -20.28 2.70 -22.19
CA GLY A 11 -19.82 2.04 -20.98
C GLY A 11 -18.74 0.98 -21.24
N TRP A 12 -18.69 0.00 -20.36
CA TRP A 12 -17.70 -1.07 -20.35
C TRP A 12 -18.42 -2.43 -20.21
N ASP A 13 -17.86 -3.45 -20.83
CA ASP A 13 -18.32 -4.82 -20.72
C ASP A 13 -17.46 -5.54 -19.66
N PHE A 14 -17.94 -5.65 -18.43
CA PHE A 14 -17.22 -6.27 -17.32
C PHE A 14 -17.07 -7.80 -17.46
N SER A 15 -17.68 -8.39 -18.48
CA SER A 15 -17.44 -9.80 -18.83
C SER A 15 -16.27 -10.01 -19.80
N ARG A 16 -15.72 -8.93 -20.38
CA ARG A 16 -14.67 -8.98 -21.40
C ARG A 16 -13.46 -8.12 -21.03
N TYR A 17 -12.32 -8.75 -20.91
CA TYR A 17 -11.08 -8.10 -20.52
C TYR A 17 -10.35 -7.47 -21.70
N ASP A 18 -9.84 -6.25 -21.53
CA ASP A 18 -8.90 -5.64 -22.49
C ASP A 18 -7.52 -6.30 -22.37
N ILE A 19 -7.22 -7.18 -23.30
CA ILE A 19 -5.95 -7.93 -23.33
C ILE A 19 -4.75 -6.99 -23.42
N ALA A 20 -4.87 -5.86 -24.14
CA ALA A 20 -3.77 -4.90 -24.27
C ALA A 20 -3.44 -4.21 -22.94
N PHE A 21 -4.47 -3.93 -22.11
CA PHE A 21 -4.28 -3.43 -20.76
C PHE A 21 -3.45 -4.42 -19.93
N PHE A 22 -3.84 -5.70 -19.90
CA PHE A 22 -3.15 -6.70 -19.09
C PHE A 22 -1.73 -7.00 -19.59
N GLN A 23 -1.50 -7.04 -20.90
CA GLN A 23 -0.15 -7.14 -21.47
C GLN A 23 0.73 -5.96 -21.08
N HIS A 24 0.16 -4.76 -21.01
CA HIS A 24 0.87 -3.58 -20.53
C HIS A 24 1.19 -3.69 -19.03
N LEU A 25 0.24 -4.11 -18.20
CA LEU A 25 0.43 -4.33 -16.77
C LEU A 25 1.53 -5.36 -16.51
N GLU A 26 1.45 -6.54 -17.15
CA GLU A 26 2.47 -7.59 -17.08
C GLU A 26 3.87 -7.08 -17.44
N LYS A 27 3.96 -6.27 -18.49
CA LYS A 27 5.23 -5.64 -18.87
C LYS A 27 5.77 -4.73 -17.76
N ARG A 28 4.90 -3.97 -17.05
CA ARG A 28 5.32 -3.11 -15.93
C ARG A 28 5.77 -3.96 -14.74
N VAL A 29 5.00 -5.00 -14.40
CA VAL A 29 5.37 -5.95 -13.34
C VAL A 29 6.73 -6.59 -13.64
N ALA A 30 6.95 -7.10 -14.85
CA ALA A 30 8.23 -7.66 -15.25
C ALA A 30 9.40 -6.67 -15.14
N GLN A 31 9.17 -5.39 -15.48
CA GLN A 31 10.17 -4.34 -15.34
C GLN A 31 10.53 -4.04 -13.89
N LEU A 32 9.54 -4.02 -12.98
CA LEU A 32 9.79 -3.88 -11.55
C LEU A 32 10.66 -5.03 -11.04
N GLY A 33 10.32 -6.28 -11.39
CA GLY A 33 11.12 -7.44 -11.04
C GLY A 33 12.56 -7.38 -11.55
N ALA A 34 12.77 -6.89 -12.77
CA ALA A 34 14.12 -6.70 -13.33
C ALA A 34 14.95 -5.63 -12.57
N LEU A 35 14.28 -4.70 -11.89
CA LEU A 35 14.89 -3.69 -11.02
C LEU A 35 15.04 -4.16 -9.57
N GLY A 36 14.56 -5.36 -9.21
CA GLY A 36 14.54 -5.87 -7.85
C GLY A 36 13.50 -5.17 -6.96
N ILE A 37 12.41 -4.69 -7.56
CA ILE A 37 11.32 -3.99 -6.87
C ILE A 37 10.11 -4.93 -6.81
N GLU A 38 9.54 -5.10 -5.62
CA GLU A 38 8.29 -5.81 -5.40
C GLU A 38 7.11 -4.99 -5.97
N ALA A 39 6.11 -5.69 -6.50
CA ALA A 39 4.94 -5.08 -7.13
C ALA A 39 3.69 -5.34 -6.27
N ASP A 40 3.30 -4.40 -5.45
CA ASP A 40 2.04 -4.43 -4.71
C ASP A 40 0.91 -4.00 -5.64
N ILE A 41 0.07 -4.96 -6.05
CA ILE A 41 -0.98 -4.76 -7.05
C ILE A 41 -2.28 -4.42 -6.35
N ILE A 42 -2.69 -3.15 -6.44
CA ILE A 42 -3.98 -2.68 -5.95
C ILE A 42 -5.08 -3.15 -6.90
N LEU A 43 -5.98 -4.00 -6.39
CA LEU A 43 -7.02 -4.65 -7.19
C LEU A 43 -8.28 -3.79 -7.35
N PHE A 44 -8.67 -3.03 -6.32
CA PHE A 44 -9.81 -2.12 -6.34
C PHE A 44 -9.46 -0.74 -5.76
N HIS A 45 -10.23 0.29 -6.15
CA HIS A 45 -10.17 1.63 -5.54
C HIS A 45 -11.50 2.38 -5.74
N PRO A 46 -11.85 3.36 -4.86
CA PRO A 46 -13.16 4.03 -4.90
C PRO A 46 -13.31 5.12 -5.95
N TYR A 47 -12.23 5.50 -6.64
CA TYR A 47 -12.17 6.72 -7.49
C TYR A 47 -12.48 6.47 -8.97
N ASP A 48 -12.88 5.27 -9.29
CA ASP A 48 -13.25 4.88 -10.65
C ASP A 48 -14.48 5.66 -11.16
N ARG A 49 -14.37 6.13 -12.39
CA ARG A 49 -15.44 6.89 -13.07
C ARG A 49 -16.28 6.04 -14.04
N TRP A 50 -15.88 4.80 -14.24
CA TRP A 50 -16.42 3.92 -15.29
C TRP A 50 -17.30 2.80 -14.77
N GLY A 51 -17.44 2.67 -13.45
CA GLY A 51 -18.29 1.70 -12.80
C GLY A 51 -17.59 0.44 -12.27
N TYR A 52 -16.31 0.30 -12.50
CA TYR A 52 -15.50 -0.82 -12.03
C TYR A 52 -15.60 -1.06 -10.50
N ALA A 53 -15.52 0.00 -9.70
CA ALA A 53 -15.69 -0.09 -8.25
C ALA A 53 -17.10 -0.54 -7.82
N LYS A 54 -18.07 -0.55 -8.75
CA LYS A 54 -19.48 -0.89 -8.53
C LYS A 54 -19.95 -2.12 -9.31
N MET A 55 -19.02 -2.90 -9.83
CA MET A 55 -19.34 -4.18 -10.48
C MET A 55 -20.16 -5.08 -9.56
N GLN A 56 -20.98 -5.94 -10.16
CA GLN A 56 -21.67 -6.99 -9.41
C GLN A 56 -20.66 -7.99 -8.85
N HIS A 57 -21.01 -8.66 -7.77
CA HIS A 57 -20.07 -9.55 -7.07
C HIS A 57 -19.51 -10.66 -7.96
N GLU A 58 -20.32 -11.22 -8.85
CA GLU A 58 -19.85 -12.25 -9.80
C GLU A 58 -18.80 -11.71 -10.80
N GLU A 59 -18.95 -10.43 -11.21
CA GLU A 59 -17.96 -9.75 -12.05
C GLU A 59 -16.68 -9.49 -11.27
N ASP A 60 -16.78 -9.07 -9.99
CA ASP A 60 -15.64 -8.90 -9.09
C ASP A 60 -14.87 -10.22 -8.93
N TYR A 61 -15.58 -11.32 -8.68
CA TYR A 61 -14.97 -12.64 -8.47
C TYR A 61 -14.29 -13.16 -9.73
N ALA A 62 -14.90 -12.95 -10.89
CA ALA A 62 -14.29 -13.29 -12.17
C ALA A 62 -13.01 -12.46 -12.43
N TYR A 63 -13.07 -11.16 -12.13
CA TYR A 63 -11.93 -10.25 -12.26
C TYR A 63 -10.77 -10.68 -11.37
N LEU A 64 -11.02 -10.96 -10.08
CA LEU A 64 -9.99 -11.41 -9.14
C LEU A 64 -9.30 -12.68 -9.64
N ARG A 65 -10.07 -13.71 -10.03
CA ARG A 65 -9.52 -14.95 -10.58
C ARG A 65 -8.67 -14.70 -11.83
N TYR A 66 -9.14 -13.82 -12.70
CA TYR A 66 -8.42 -13.50 -13.93
C TYR A 66 -7.09 -12.79 -13.67
N VAL A 67 -7.07 -11.77 -12.79
CA VAL A 67 -5.85 -11.03 -12.46
C VAL A 67 -4.84 -11.94 -11.76
N VAL A 68 -5.29 -12.73 -10.80
CA VAL A 68 -4.42 -13.69 -10.09
C VAL A 68 -3.83 -14.70 -11.08
N ALA A 69 -4.66 -15.31 -11.96
CA ALA A 69 -4.18 -16.25 -12.96
C ALA A 69 -3.13 -15.66 -13.92
N ARG A 70 -3.19 -14.36 -14.18
CA ARG A 70 -2.21 -13.69 -15.04
C ARG A 70 -0.91 -13.33 -14.34
N LEU A 71 -0.96 -12.93 -13.07
CA LEU A 71 0.18 -12.31 -12.39
C LEU A 71 0.83 -13.19 -11.33
N ALA A 72 0.18 -14.24 -10.85
CA ALA A 72 0.71 -15.08 -9.77
C ALA A 72 2.05 -15.78 -10.11
N ALA A 73 2.39 -15.94 -11.39
CA ALA A 73 3.69 -16.50 -11.78
C ALA A 73 4.88 -15.54 -11.53
N TYR A 74 4.63 -14.27 -11.22
CA TYR A 74 5.66 -13.31 -10.89
C TYR A 74 5.94 -13.34 -9.38
N ARG A 75 7.04 -13.92 -8.94
CA ARG A 75 7.40 -14.13 -7.53
C ARG A 75 7.42 -12.86 -6.66
N HIS A 76 7.52 -11.69 -7.26
CA HIS A 76 7.62 -10.37 -6.61
C HIS A 76 6.29 -9.59 -6.63
N VAL A 77 5.18 -10.26 -6.88
CA VAL A 77 3.84 -9.66 -6.80
C VAL A 77 3.30 -9.79 -5.37
N TRP A 78 2.61 -8.76 -4.91
CA TRP A 78 1.79 -8.76 -3.71
C TRP A 78 0.36 -8.37 -4.11
N TRP A 79 -0.61 -8.71 -3.28
CA TRP A 79 -2.01 -8.40 -3.52
C TRP A 79 -2.52 -7.39 -2.50
N SER A 80 -2.77 -6.16 -2.91
CA SER A 80 -3.57 -5.19 -2.16
C SER A 80 -5.01 -5.27 -2.65
N LEU A 81 -5.93 -5.78 -1.81
CA LEU A 81 -7.33 -5.99 -2.21
C LEU A 81 -7.99 -4.67 -2.60
N ALA A 82 -7.68 -3.59 -1.89
CA ALA A 82 -8.14 -2.26 -2.26
C ALA A 82 -7.27 -1.16 -1.68
N ASN A 83 -7.18 -0.07 -2.40
CA ASN A 83 -6.96 1.25 -1.84
C ASN A 83 -8.27 1.75 -1.26
N GLU A 84 -8.27 2.16 0.02
CA GLU A 84 -9.39 2.80 0.72
C GLU A 84 -10.73 2.04 0.59
N TYR A 85 -10.70 0.75 0.96
CA TYR A 85 -11.82 -0.18 0.83
C TYR A 85 -13.11 0.33 1.51
N ASP A 86 -12.97 1.04 2.61
CA ASP A 86 -14.07 1.52 3.44
C ASP A 86 -14.95 2.55 2.74
N PHE A 87 -14.42 3.25 1.73
CA PHE A 87 -15.24 4.12 0.88
C PHE A 87 -16.12 3.37 -0.12
N MET A 88 -15.92 2.06 -0.27
CA MET A 88 -16.71 1.19 -1.12
C MET A 88 -17.70 0.30 -0.33
N LEU A 89 -17.80 0.42 0.99
CA LEU A 89 -18.64 -0.46 1.83
C LEU A 89 -20.14 -0.42 1.49
N LYS A 90 -20.61 0.63 0.82
CA LYS A 90 -22.00 0.71 0.34
C LYS A 90 -22.25 -0.27 -0.81
N ASP A 91 -21.29 -0.43 -1.70
CA ASP A 91 -21.39 -1.26 -2.90
C ASP A 91 -20.78 -2.66 -2.67
N LYS A 92 -19.81 -2.76 -1.78
CA LYS A 92 -19.09 -3.98 -1.39
C LYS A 92 -18.99 -4.05 0.14
N PRO A 93 -20.01 -4.62 0.82
CA PRO A 93 -20.01 -4.76 2.26
C PRO A 93 -18.88 -5.67 2.77
N MET A 94 -18.64 -5.70 4.08
CA MET A 94 -17.45 -6.32 4.69
C MET A 94 -17.30 -7.80 4.34
N GLU A 95 -18.39 -8.54 4.28
CA GLU A 95 -18.39 -9.95 3.89
C GLU A 95 -17.91 -10.20 2.45
N VAL A 96 -18.07 -9.22 1.57
CA VAL A 96 -17.56 -9.28 0.19
C VAL A 96 -16.04 -9.14 0.19
N TRP A 97 -15.49 -8.24 1.01
CA TRP A 97 -14.04 -8.11 1.18
C TRP A 97 -13.42 -9.36 1.79
N ASP A 98 -14.09 -9.96 2.76
CA ASP A 98 -13.67 -11.24 3.33
C ASP A 98 -13.59 -12.33 2.26
N HIS A 99 -14.61 -12.43 1.43
CA HIS A 99 -14.65 -13.38 0.33
C HIS A 99 -13.61 -13.09 -0.77
N PHE A 100 -13.26 -11.83 -1.00
CA PHE A 100 -12.17 -11.49 -1.93
C PHE A 100 -10.82 -12.04 -1.47
N PHE A 101 -10.52 -12.00 -0.16
CA PHE A 101 -9.33 -12.65 0.39
C PHE A 101 -9.33 -14.15 0.14
N GLU A 102 -10.47 -14.81 0.33
CA GLU A 102 -10.62 -16.23 0.05
C GLU A 102 -10.35 -16.56 -1.42
N ILE A 103 -10.99 -15.81 -2.34
CA ILE A 103 -10.80 -16.00 -3.79
C ILE A 103 -9.32 -15.82 -4.18
N VAL A 104 -8.65 -14.76 -3.72
CA VAL A 104 -7.25 -14.54 -4.04
C VAL A 104 -6.40 -15.68 -3.49
N GLN A 105 -6.62 -16.10 -2.25
CA GLN A 105 -5.86 -17.18 -1.63
C GLN A 105 -6.07 -18.53 -2.32
N GLU A 106 -7.29 -18.85 -2.71
CA GLU A 106 -7.61 -20.11 -3.40
C GLU A 106 -7.03 -20.20 -4.82
N ASN A 107 -6.87 -19.05 -5.49
CA ASN A 107 -6.43 -19.00 -6.88
C ASN A 107 -4.95 -18.64 -7.04
N ASP A 108 -4.26 -18.30 -5.97
CA ASP A 108 -2.83 -18.01 -5.94
C ASP A 108 -2.02 -19.23 -5.47
N PRO A 109 -1.43 -20.01 -6.38
CA PRO A 109 -0.73 -21.25 -6.02
C PRO A 109 0.62 -20.99 -5.31
N TYR A 110 1.08 -19.76 -5.24
CA TYR A 110 2.37 -19.37 -4.66
C TYR A 110 2.26 -18.67 -3.31
N ASP A 111 1.02 -18.44 -2.84
CA ASP A 111 0.71 -17.82 -1.54
C ASP A 111 1.41 -16.46 -1.32
N HIS A 112 1.32 -15.57 -2.32
CA HIS A 112 1.87 -14.22 -2.23
C HIS A 112 1.26 -13.41 -1.08
N LEU A 113 1.94 -12.37 -0.66
CA LEU A 113 1.49 -11.47 0.39
C LEU A 113 0.16 -10.78 0.01
N ARG A 114 -0.74 -10.65 0.99
CA ARG A 114 -2.09 -10.09 0.82
C ARG A 114 -2.40 -9.10 1.92
N SER A 115 -2.93 -7.95 1.55
CA SER A 115 -3.44 -6.97 2.51
C SER A 115 -4.57 -6.14 1.91
N ILE A 116 -5.04 -5.16 2.67
CA ILE A 116 -6.06 -4.19 2.29
C ILE A 116 -5.87 -2.92 3.10
N HIS A 117 -6.24 -1.79 2.55
CA HIS A 117 -5.91 -0.48 3.06
C HIS A 117 -7.17 0.37 3.25
N ASN A 118 -7.26 1.07 4.37
CA ASN A 118 -8.36 1.96 4.75
C ASN A 118 -8.13 3.40 4.27
N GLY A 119 -9.21 4.15 4.01
CA GLY A 119 -9.16 5.60 3.78
C GLY A 119 -9.49 6.41 5.04
N ASN A 120 -10.46 5.96 5.82
CA ASN A 120 -10.77 6.57 7.09
C ASN A 120 -9.82 6.02 8.18
N VAL A 121 -9.01 6.89 8.76
CA VAL A 121 -7.98 6.56 9.76
C VAL A 121 -8.51 5.82 11.02
N THR A 122 -9.83 5.75 11.19
CA THR A 122 -10.49 5.02 12.30
C THR A 122 -11.09 3.68 11.86
N MET A 123 -11.02 3.32 10.59
CA MET A 123 -11.70 2.16 10.01
C MET A 123 -10.73 1.11 9.46
N ASN A 124 -9.75 0.71 10.26
CA ASN A 124 -8.88 -0.39 9.86
C ASN A 124 -9.69 -1.67 9.62
N TYR A 125 -9.32 -2.40 8.60
CA TYR A 125 -9.82 -3.77 8.40
C TYR A 125 -9.39 -4.66 9.58
N ASP A 126 -10.07 -5.76 9.80
CA ASP A 126 -9.62 -6.75 10.78
C ASP A 126 -8.43 -7.56 10.24
N HIS A 127 -7.24 -7.01 10.43
CA HIS A 127 -6.01 -7.66 9.98
C HIS A 127 -5.61 -8.89 10.79
N THR A 128 -6.38 -9.29 11.83
CA THR A 128 -6.16 -10.58 12.51
C THR A 128 -6.59 -11.77 11.67
N LYS A 129 -7.45 -11.55 10.68
CA LYS A 129 -8.00 -12.62 9.81
C LYS A 129 -6.89 -13.41 9.12
N PRO A 130 -7.05 -14.74 8.97
CA PRO A 130 -5.99 -15.62 8.47
C PRO A 130 -5.60 -15.35 7.01
N GLY A 131 -6.53 -14.87 6.17
CA GLY A 131 -6.25 -14.50 4.78
C GLY A 131 -5.33 -13.28 4.61
N VAL A 132 -5.15 -12.46 5.66
CA VAL A 132 -4.31 -11.28 5.65
C VAL A 132 -2.90 -11.65 6.09
N THR A 133 -1.88 -11.32 5.31
CA THR A 133 -0.48 -11.65 5.63
C THR A 133 0.25 -10.53 6.37
N HIS A 134 -0.10 -9.29 6.09
CA HIS A 134 0.47 -8.10 6.70
C HIS A 134 -0.59 -7.00 6.84
N VAL A 135 -0.34 -6.06 7.71
CA VAL A 135 -1.22 -4.92 7.99
C VAL A 135 -0.83 -3.78 7.05
N CYS A 136 -1.79 -3.29 6.27
CA CYS A 136 -1.70 -2.02 5.55
C CYS A 136 -2.65 -1.02 6.18
N VAL A 137 -2.18 0.17 6.49
CA VAL A 137 -3.00 1.25 7.05
C VAL A 137 -2.68 2.57 6.39
N GLN A 138 -3.65 3.47 6.40
CA GLN A 138 -3.48 4.88 6.11
C GLN A 138 -3.70 5.67 7.39
N ASN A 139 -2.66 6.33 7.89
CA ASN A 139 -2.80 7.12 9.12
C ASN A 139 -1.72 8.20 9.26
N TRP A 140 -2.12 9.39 9.65
CA TRP A 140 -1.20 10.48 9.96
C TRP A 140 -0.49 10.32 11.32
N ASP A 141 -1.08 9.56 12.27
CA ASP A 141 -0.48 9.32 13.59
C ASP A 141 0.37 8.02 13.59
N VAL A 142 1.52 8.12 12.97
CA VAL A 142 2.49 7.01 12.86
C VAL A 142 2.99 6.47 14.21
N LYS A 143 2.75 7.18 15.31
CA LYS A 143 3.12 6.69 16.67
C LYS A 143 2.31 5.48 17.07
N ARG A 144 1.15 5.27 16.44
CA ARG A 144 0.30 4.09 16.64
C ARG A 144 0.90 2.81 16.05
N MET A 145 2.00 2.88 15.33
CA MET A 145 2.69 1.71 14.76
C MET A 145 2.89 0.58 15.79
N ARG A 146 3.27 0.92 17.03
CA ARG A 146 3.46 -0.06 18.12
C ARG A 146 2.13 -0.71 18.53
N GLU A 147 1.04 0.07 18.55
CA GLU A 147 -0.30 -0.42 18.89
C GLU A 147 -0.77 -1.42 17.84
N TRP A 148 -0.62 -1.08 16.55
CA TRP A 148 -1.02 -1.96 15.45
C TRP A 148 -0.20 -3.26 15.43
N ARG A 149 1.12 -3.17 15.62
CA ARG A 149 1.96 -4.37 15.74
C ARG A 149 1.49 -5.28 16.87
N ALA A 150 1.21 -4.72 18.04
CA ALA A 150 0.73 -5.48 19.21
C ALA A 150 -0.69 -6.06 18.98
N ALA A 151 -1.58 -5.30 18.36
CA ALA A 151 -2.96 -5.71 18.12
C ALA A 151 -3.08 -6.83 17.08
N TYR A 152 -2.29 -6.76 16.01
CA TYR A 152 -2.45 -7.68 14.88
C TYR A 152 -1.39 -8.79 14.83
N GLY A 153 -0.24 -8.63 15.49
CA GLY A 153 0.82 -9.63 15.53
C GLY A 153 1.47 -9.93 14.17
N LYS A 154 1.38 -8.99 13.23
CA LYS A 154 1.87 -9.10 11.85
C LYS A 154 2.77 -7.92 11.49
N PRO A 155 3.58 -7.99 10.42
CA PRO A 155 4.26 -6.82 9.86
C PRO A 155 3.25 -5.72 9.57
N VAL A 156 3.62 -4.46 9.82
CA VAL A 156 2.75 -3.29 9.61
C VAL A 156 3.41 -2.32 8.66
N ILE A 157 2.67 -1.89 7.65
CA ILE A 157 3.03 -0.85 6.70
C ILE A 157 2.01 0.28 6.85
N ASP A 158 2.46 1.50 7.10
CA ASP A 158 1.65 2.69 6.98
C ASP A 158 1.87 3.26 5.57
N ASP A 159 1.05 2.80 4.61
CA ASP A 159 1.24 3.08 3.18
C ASP A 159 1.12 4.55 2.86
N GLU A 160 0.19 5.21 3.54
CA GLU A 160 -0.14 6.60 3.32
C GLU A 160 -0.08 7.36 4.64
N CYS A 161 1.15 7.58 5.11
CA CYS A 161 1.42 8.36 6.31
C CYS A 161 1.41 9.88 6.06
N GLU A 162 0.65 10.35 5.07
CA GLU A 162 0.68 11.66 4.39
C GLU A 162 1.92 11.88 3.51
N TYR A 163 1.84 12.83 2.60
CA TYR A 163 2.83 13.02 1.53
C TYR A 163 3.49 14.38 1.58
N GLU A 164 4.78 14.40 1.28
CA GLU A 164 5.52 15.63 0.98
C GLU A 164 4.90 16.29 -0.27
N GLY A 165 4.58 17.59 -0.18
CA GLY A 165 3.95 18.25 -1.32
C GLY A 165 3.52 19.69 -1.05
N ASN A 166 2.69 20.21 -1.96
CA ASN A 166 2.19 21.57 -1.90
C ASN A 166 0.71 21.75 -2.26
N ILE A 167 -0.04 20.63 -2.36
CA ILE A 167 -1.48 20.70 -2.64
C ILE A 167 -2.25 21.26 -1.44
N LEU A 168 -3.43 21.86 -1.70
CA LEU A 168 -4.30 22.40 -0.66
C LEU A 168 -5.12 21.31 0.07
N ARG A 169 -4.44 20.23 0.49
CA ARG A 169 -5.02 19.11 1.22
C ARG A 169 -4.04 18.69 2.31
N ASN A 170 -4.52 18.46 3.52
CA ASN A 170 -3.67 18.12 4.67
C ASN A 170 -2.80 16.88 4.42
N TRP A 171 -3.36 15.89 3.74
CA TRP A 171 -2.67 14.64 3.44
C TRP A 171 -1.52 14.78 2.42
N GLY A 172 -1.41 15.91 1.73
CA GLY A 172 -0.46 16.08 0.61
C GLY A 172 0.32 17.39 0.64
N ASN A 173 0.57 17.97 1.81
CA ASN A 173 1.34 19.21 1.96
C ASN A 173 2.25 19.23 3.20
N ILE A 174 2.64 18.07 3.69
CA ILE A 174 3.65 18.02 4.74
C ILE A 174 5.04 18.35 4.16
N THR A 175 5.94 18.78 5.02
CA THR A 175 7.32 19.06 4.62
C THR A 175 8.12 17.77 4.46
N ALA A 176 9.20 17.80 3.67
CA ALA A 176 10.19 16.73 3.58
C ALA A 176 10.68 16.27 4.96
N ARG A 177 10.95 17.24 5.86
CA ARG A 177 11.39 16.95 7.23
C ARG A 177 10.35 16.14 8.00
N GLU A 178 9.08 16.50 7.88
CA GLU A 178 7.99 15.78 8.54
C GLU A 178 7.85 14.37 7.99
N LEU A 179 7.88 14.19 6.67
CA LEU A 179 7.81 12.87 6.06
C LEU A 179 8.99 11.97 6.52
N VAL A 180 10.21 12.49 6.51
CA VAL A 180 11.39 11.77 7.01
C VAL A 180 11.23 11.41 8.49
N HIS A 181 10.71 12.31 9.31
CA HIS A 181 10.45 12.04 10.72
C HIS A 181 9.45 10.89 10.91
N ARG A 182 8.37 10.88 10.13
CA ARG A 182 7.38 9.79 10.17
C ARG A 182 8.00 8.44 9.81
N TYR A 183 8.84 8.41 8.80
CA TYR A 183 9.59 7.19 8.44
C TYR A 183 10.47 6.69 9.60
N TRP A 184 11.21 7.59 10.25
CA TRP A 184 12.01 7.21 11.41
C TRP A 184 11.16 6.62 12.53
N ILE A 185 10.01 7.22 12.83
CA ILE A 185 9.07 6.70 13.85
C ILE A 185 8.57 5.30 13.45
N CYS A 186 8.10 5.10 12.21
CA CYS A 186 7.63 3.80 11.74
C CYS A 186 8.74 2.74 11.91
N ILE A 187 9.94 3.02 11.44
CA ILE A 187 11.06 2.07 11.47
C ILE A 187 11.47 1.73 12.91
N VAL A 188 11.68 2.71 13.79
CA VAL A 188 12.10 2.46 15.17
C VAL A 188 11.01 1.79 16.01
N TYR A 189 9.76 1.87 15.58
CA TYR A 189 8.63 1.16 16.17
C TYR A 189 8.36 -0.19 15.48
N GLY A 190 9.28 -0.61 14.59
CA GLY A 190 9.30 -1.94 13.99
C GLY A 190 8.27 -2.15 12.89
N GLY A 191 7.89 -1.10 12.19
CA GLY A 191 7.03 -1.13 11.01
C GLY A 191 7.70 -0.48 9.81
N TYR A 192 6.90 -0.18 8.80
CA TYR A 192 7.33 0.41 7.54
C TYR A 192 6.43 1.60 7.19
N ALA A 193 6.86 2.43 6.25
CA ALA A 193 6.06 3.56 5.74
C ALA A 193 6.14 3.63 4.21
N GLY A 194 5.07 4.12 3.59
CA GLY A 194 4.98 4.39 2.16
C GLY A 194 5.45 5.82 1.82
N HIS A 195 6.16 5.96 0.70
CA HIS A 195 6.60 7.26 0.19
C HIS A 195 5.71 7.73 -0.95
N GLY A 196 5.33 9.01 -0.90
CA GLY A 196 4.65 9.68 -2.00
C GLY A 196 4.95 11.17 -1.98
N GLU A 197 4.85 11.79 -3.15
CA GLU A 197 4.96 13.23 -3.33
C GLU A 197 3.71 13.77 -4.01
N THR A 198 3.20 14.90 -3.55
CA THR A 198 1.98 15.55 -4.04
C THR A 198 2.23 17.00 -4.41
N TYR A 199 3.15 17.20 -5.33
CA TYR A 199 3.41 18.52 -5.89
C TYR A 199 2.45 18.80 -7.06
N GLU A 200 1.95 20.02 -7.11
CA GLU A 200 1.17 20.50 -8.25
C GLU A 200 2.06 20.64 -9.48
N HIS A 201 1.63 20.03 -10.57
CA HIS A 201 2.27 20.21 -11.87
C HIS A 201 1.72 21.48 -12.55
N PRO A 202 2.52 22.22 -13.34
CA PRO A 202 2.06 23.42 -14.07
C PRO A 202 0.84 23.21 -15.00
N GLU A 203 0.51 21.96 -15.32
CA GLU A 203 -0.67 21.59 -16.11
C GLU A 203 -1.89 21.22 -15.25
N ASP A 204 -1.96 21.64 -14.01
CA ASP A 204 -3.05 21.35 -13.06
C ASP A 204 -3.29 19.85 -12.82
N ILE A 205 -2.24 19.05 -12.82
CA ILE A 205 -2.28 17.63 -12.52
C ILE A 205 -1.27 17.29 -11.44
N LEU A 206 -1.59 16.32 -10.60
CA LEU A 206 -0.60 15.71 -9.75
C LEU A 206 0.36 14.89 -10.61
N TRP A 207 1.64 15.14 -10.49
CA TRP A 207 2.65 14.52 -11.34
C TRP A 207 2.67 12.98 -11.23
N TRP A 208 2.31 12.42 -10.07
CA TRP A 208 2.26 10.97 -9.84
C TRP A 208 1.32 10.21 -10.81
N SER A 209 0.22 10.84 -11.24
CA SER A 209 -0.73 10.21 -12.16
C SER A 209 -0.16 9.97 -13.55
N LYS A 210 1.00 10.55 -13.85
CA LYS A 210 1.72 10.39 -15.12
C LYS A 210 3.15 9.84 -14.94
N GLY A 211 3.56 9.60 -13.71
CA GLY A 211 4.95 9.31 -13.38
C GLY A 211 5.83 10.55 -13.51
N GLY A 212 7.09 10.42 -13.23
CA GLY A 212 8.03 11.53 -13.35
C GLY A 212 9.25 11.40 -12.47
N VAL A 213 9.98 12.50 -12.40
CA VAL A 213 11.15 12.64 -11.52
C VAL A 213 10.67 13.15 -10.18
N LEU A 214 11.18 12.62 -9.08
CA LEU A 214 10.93 13.12 -7.74
C LEU A 214 11.42 14.57 -7.63
N VAL A 215 10.59 15.44 -7.08
CA VAL A 215 10.88 16.87 -6.91
C VAL A 215 11.03 17.27 -5.43
N GLY A 216 10.62 16.39 -4.51
CA GLY A 216 10.73 16.58 -3.08
C GLY A 216 12.15 16.41 -2.55
N GLU A 217 12.35 16.76 -1.29
CA GLU A 217 13.65 16.75 -0.61
C GLU A 217 13.80 15.57 0.37
N SER A 218 12.74 14.77 0.59
CA SER A 218 12.77 13.65 1.55
C SER A 218 13.59 12.46 1.04
N TRP A 219 13.52 12.12 -0.23
CA TRP A 219 14.08 10.89 -0.79
C TRP A 219 15.58 10.66 -0.52
N PRO A 220 16.49 11.69 -0.51
CA PRO A 220 17.88 11.43 -0.16
C PRO A 220 18.07 11.04 1.31
N ARG A 221 17.21 11.57 2.20
CA ARG A 221 17.20 11.23 3.62
C ARG A 221 16.61 9.86 3.89
N LEU A 222 15.61 9.44 3.11
CA LEU A 222 15.06 8.08 3.16
C LEU A 222 16.08 7.06 2.66
N LYS A 223 16.85 7.39 1.62
CA LYS A 223 17.99 6.56 1.20
C LYS A 223 19.04 6.40 2.31
N PHE A 224 19.34 7.48 3.04
CA PHE A 224 20.24 7.42 4.20
C PHE A 224 19.68 6.53 5.32
N LEU A 225 18.40 6.69 5.67
CA LEU A 225 17.72 5.85 6.66
C LEU A 225 17.78 4.37 6.24
N ARG A 226 17.51 4.06 4.97
CA ARG A 226 17.62 2.71 4.44
C ARG A 226 19.02 2.12 4.66
N GLY A 227 20.08 2.88 4.36
CA GLY A 227 21.46 2.44 4.60
C GLY A 227 21.71 2.09 6.07
N ILE A 228 21.22 2.91 7.01
CA ILE A 228 21.31 2.62 8.45
C ILE A 228 20.59 1.31 8.82
N VAL A 229 19.40 1.09 8.28
CA VAL A 229 18.61 -0.13 8.55
C VAL A 229 19.30 -1.36 7.96
N GLU A 230 19.88 -1.26 6.76
CA GLU A 230 20.60 -2.35 6.09
C GLU A 230 21.93 -2.71 6.80
N GLU A 231 22.55 -1.77 7.52
CA GLU A 231 23.70 -2.03 8.41
C GLU A 231 23.30 -2.68 9.75
N GLY A 232 22.01 -2.72 10.06
CA GLY A 232 21.46 -3.28 11.29
C GLY A 232 21.43 -4.81 11.32
N PRO A 233 20.86 -5.39 12.38
CA PRO A 233 20.68 -6.84 12.47
C PRO A 233 19.78 -7.39 11.35
N ALA A 234 20.20 -8.50 10.74
CA ALA A 234 19.45 -9.16 9.66
C ALA A 234 18.02 -9.57 10.08
N GLU A 235 17.84 -9.87 11.36
CA GLU A 235 16.52 -10.19 11.94
C GLU A 235 15.66 -8.95 12.22
N GLY A 236 16.13 -7.76 11.85
CA GLY A 236 15.44 -6.48 12.08
C GLY A 236 15.60 -5.98 13.52
N ILE A 237 14.89 -4.91 13.82
CA ILE A 237 14.87 -4.27 15.14
C ILE A 237 13.48 -4.40 15.78
N GLU A 238 13.48 -4.38 17.13
CA GLU A 238 12.24 -4.35 17.91
C GLU A 238 12.11 -3.01 18.66
N PRO A 239 10.90 -2.46 18.79
CA PRO A 239 10.67 -1.28 19.60
C PRO A 239 11.12 -1.49 21.04
N PHE A 240 11.71 -0.48 21.65
CA PHE A 240 12.02 -0.57 23.08
C PHE A 240 10.73 -0.58 23.90
N ALA A 241 10.67 -1.47 24.89
CA ALA A 241 9.61 -1.47 25.88
C ALA A 241 9.75 -0.26 26.83
N GLY A 242 8.66 0.45 27.08
CA GLY A 242 8.61 1.56 28.04
C GLY A 242 8.99 2.93 27.46
N SER A 243 9.06 3.92 28.35
CA SER A 243 9.47 5.28 28.05
C SER A 243 10.94 5.49 28.45
N PHE A 244 11.67 6.26 27.62
CA PHE A 244 12.99 6.71 28.01
C PHE A 244 12.91 7.76 29.14
N PRO A 245 13.93 7.82 30.02
CA PRO A 245 13.98 8.82 31.10
C PRO A 245 13.88 10.26 30.59
N TRP A 246 14.20 10.48 29.32
CA TRP A 246 14.17 11.80 28.67
C TRP A 246 12.84 12.13 27.97
N GLY A 247 11.81 11.34 28.16
CA GLY A 247 10.41 11.65 27.92
C GLY A 247 9.87 11.42 26.52
N ARG A 248 10.36 11.97 25.44
CA ARG A 248 9.69 11.99 24.13
C ARG A 248 10.47 11.29 23.00
N THR A 249 11.25 10.29 23.34
CA THR A 249 12.13 9.63 22.38
C THR A 249 11.49 8.32 21.89
N ALA A 250 11.49 8.12 20.57
CA ALA A 250 11.20 6.84 19.96
C ALA A 250 12.50 6.05 19.80
N GLY A 251 12.42 4.73 19.88
CA GLY A 251 13.61 3.91 19.65
C GLY A 251 13.31 2.43 19.53
N GLY A 252 14.22 1.71 18.91
CA GLY A 252 14.22 0.27 18.75
C GLY A 252 15.63 -0.29 18.63
N GLY A 253 15.77 -1.59 18.71
CA GLY A 253 17.06 -2.23 18.57
C GLY A 253 17.00 -3.75 18.71
N ARG A 254 18.16 -4.38 18.57
CA ARG A 254 18.34 -5.81 18.80
C ARG A 254 19.80 -6.07 19.22
N GLY A 255 20.03 -6.90 20.21
CA GLY A 255 21.36 -7.12 20.73
C GLY A 255 22.03 -5.82 21.23
N ASN A 256 23.15 -5.44 20.65
CA ASN A 256 23.88 -4.19 20.93
C ASN A 256 23.52 -3.05 19.97
N TYR A 257 22.72 -3.32 18.95
CA TYR A 257 22.30 -2.31 17.98
C TYR A 257 21.13 -1.47 18.52
N ARG A 258 21.22 -0.14 18.39
CA ARG A 258 20.23 0.80 18.90
C ARG A 258 20.00 1.91 17.90
N LEU A 259 18.73 2.19 17.60
CA LEU A 259 18.27 3.41 16.93
C LEU A 259 17.38 4.19 17.91
N ILE A 260 17.67 5.46 18.11
CA ILE A 260 16.97 6.37 19.04
C ILE A 260 16.73 7.71 18.36
#